data_9b7d8be13afedd87b97badf400ddba82
#
_entry.id   9b7d8be13afedd87b97badf400ddba82
#
_cell.length_a   1.000
_cell.length_b   1.000
_cell.length_c   1.000
_cell.angle_alpha   90.00
_cell.angle_beta   90.00
_cell.angle_gamma   90.00
#
_symmetry.space_group_name_H-M   'P 1'
#
loop_
_entity.id
_entity.type
_entity.pdbx_description
1 polymer ?
#
loop_
_entity_poly.entity_id
_entity_poly.type
_entity_poly.pdbx_seq_one_letter_code
_entity_poly.pdbx_strand_id
1 'polypeptide(L)'
;EMQRSLVGSEMCIRDRTYSVPKISDILLRSSDELNLFDTPLLLSRNMGLSIEQQFVKRVIDIIGSMIGIIITIPFFIVIGLSIKLTDHGPVFYTQTRLTKDGRPFKIYKFRTMIQNAEKDGVPRLAAEGDPRILPVGRLLRATRLDELPQVLNILKGDMSIVGPRPERPELVEEFTNEIPEFPDRMKVKAGLTGYAQVYGN
;
A
#
# COMPACT_ATOMS: atom_id res chain seq x y z
N GLU A 1 27.67 -26.31 -19.69
CA GLU A 1 26.51 -26.51 -18.75
C GLU A 1 26.41 -25.44 -17.67
N MET A 2 27.41 -24.59 -17.50
CA MET A 2 27.48 -23.58 -16.45
C MET A 2 26.97 -22.17 -16.86
N GLN A 3 26.49 -21.99 -18.10
CA GLN A 3 25.99 -20.69 -18.60
C GLN A 3 24.46 -20.52 -18.57
N ARG A 4 23.71 -21.54 -18.12
CA ARG A 4 22.22 -21.49 -18.14
C ARG A 4 21.56 -20.91 -16.88
N SER A 5 22.31 -20.61 -15.83
CA SER A 5 21.71 -20.19 -14.55
C SER A 5 21.72 -18.67 -14.29
N LEU A 6 22.27 -17.86 -15.20
CA LEU A 6 22.41 -16.41 -15.01
C LEU A 6 21.47 -15.55 -15.86
N VAL A 7 20.68 -16.16 -16.73
CA VAL A 7 19.76 -15.41 -17.62
C VAL A 7 18.37 -15.47 -17.04
N GLY A 8 17.90 -14.36 -16.49
CA GLY A 8 16.46 -14.15 -16.27
C GLY A 8 15.72 -14.36 -17.58
N SER A 9 14.46 -14.75 -17.54
CA SER A 9 13.63 -15.00 -18.72
C SER A 9 13.70 -13.79 -19.67
N GLU A 10 14.42 -13.95 -20.78
CA GLU A 10 14.51 -12.96 -21.84
C GLU A 10 13.40 -13.21 -22.84
N MET A 11 12.62 -12.18 -23.14
CA MET A 11 11.64 -12.21 -24.21
C MET A 11 12.10 -11.28 -25.32
N CYS A 12 12.51 -11.85 -26.45
CA CYS A 12 12.92 -11.11 -27.63
C CYS A 12 11.70 -10.77 -28.51
N ILE A 13 11.38 -9.50 -28.63
CA ILE A 13 10.41 -9.00 -29.62
C ILE A 13 11.12 -7.97 -30.48
N ARG A 14 11.40 -8.34 -31.75
CA ARG A 14 12.00 -7.46 -32.79
C ARG A 14 13.10 -6.52 -32.24
N ASP A 15 14.32 -6.97 -32.29
CA ASP A 15 15.55 -6.19 -32.00
C ASP A 15 15.65 -5.49 -30.63
N ARG A 16 14.75 -5.79 -29.69
CA ARG A 16 14.84 -5.31 -28.30
C ARG A 16 14.68 -6.49 -27.35
N THR A 17 15.71 -6.71 -26.55
CA THR A 17 15.69 -7.71 -25.48
C THR A 17 15.13 -7.07 -24.22
N TYR A 18 14.02 -7.58 -23.72
CA TYR A 18 13.46 -7.18 -22.43
C TYR A 18 13.81 -8.25 -21.41
N SER A 19 14.60 -7.90 -20.41
CA SER A 19 14.83 -8.75 -19.25
C SER A 19 14.00 -8.28 -18.07
N VAL A 20 13.38 -9.22 -17.36
CA VAL A 20 12.76 -8.92 -16.06
C VAL A 20 13.90 -8.82 -15.04
N PRO A 21 14.18 -7.64 -14.46
CA PRO A 21 15.25 -7.51 -13.49
C PRO A 21 14.93 -8.34 -12.26
N LYS A 22 15.86 -9.20 -11.84
CA LYS A 22 15.77 -9.87 -10.55
C LYS A 22 15.95 -8.83 -9.44
N ILE A 23 15.42 -9.12 -8.25
CA ILE A 23 15.59 -8.25 -7.06
C ILE A 23 17.09 -7.96 -6.81
N SER A 24 17.96 -8.95 -7.07
CA SER A 24 19.41 -8.77 -7.03
C SER A 24 19.92 -7.68 -7.96
N ASP A 25 19.38 -7.55 -9.17
CA ASP A 25 19.83 -6.55 -10.16
C ASP A 25 19.40 -5.13 -9.74
N ILE A 26 18.25 -5.02 -9.09
CA ILE A 26 17.77 -3.75 -8.50
C ILE A 26 18.63 -3.34 -7.30
N LEU A 27 19.02 -4.31 -6.46
CA LEU A 27 19.90 -4.08 -5.31
C LEU A 27 21.31 -3.70 -5.76
N LEU A 28 21.84 -4.32 -6.82
CA LEU A 28 23.15 -4.01 -7.37
C LEU A 28 23.19 -2.62 -8.02
N ARG A 29 22.13 -2.18 -8.68
CA ARG A 29 22.03 -0.82 -9.23
C ARG A 29 21.99 0.29 -8.18
N SER A 30 21.60 -0.03 -6.96
CA SER A 30 21.59 0.90 -5.81
C SER A 30 22.83 0.79 -4.93
N SER A 31 23.83 -0.02 -5.31
CA SER A 31 25.07 -0.18 -4.57
C SER A 31 26.13 0.82 -5.05
N ASP A 32 26.85 1.42 -4.12
CA ASP A 32 28.01 2.27 -4.42
C ASP A 32 29.24 1.36 -4.68
N GLU A 33 29.96 1.62 -5.77
CA GLU A 33 31.22 0.94 -6.05
C GLU A 33 32.32 1.55 -5.18
N LEU A 34 32.87 0.74 -4.30
CA LEU A 34 34.08 1.09 -3.53
C LEU A 34 35.27 0.29 -4.08
N ASN A 35 36.24 0.95 -4.63
CA ASN A 35 37.51 0.33 -5.02
C ASN A 35 38.42 0.26 -3.80
N LEU A 36 38.61 -0.92 -3.25
CA LEU A 36 39.57 -1.18 -2.19
C LEU A 36 40.64 -2.16 -2.71
N PHE A 37 41.89 -1.71 -2.84
CA PHE A 37 43.05 -2.51 -3.31
C PHE A 37 42.76 -3.25 -4.64
N ASP A 38 42.35 -2.50 -5.69
CA ASP A 38 42.03 -3.02 -7.03
C ASP A 38 40.89 -4.09 -7.07
N THR A 39 40.17 -4.30 -5.98
CA THR A 39 38.98 -5.18 -5.95
C THR A 39 37.77 -4.32 -5.88
N PRO A 40 36.83 -4.38 -6.88
CA PRO A 40 35.57 -3.67 -6.81
C PRO A 40 34.69 -4.34 -5.75
N LEU A 41 34.47 -3.65 -4.65
CA LEU A 41 33.51 -4.04 -3.61
C LEU A 41 32.18 -3.30 -3.84
N LEU A 42 31.11 -4.03 -4.02
CA LEU A 42 29.77 -3.48 -4.08
C LEU A 42 29.23 -3.29 -2.65
N LEU A 43 29.22 -2.04 -2.19
CA LEU A 43 28.60 -1.70 -0.92
C LEU A 43 27.07 -1.65 -1.11
N SER A 44 26.41 -2.77 -0.92
CA SER A 44 24.96 -2.79 -0.79
C SER A 44 24.57 -2.23 0.59
N ARG A 45 24.28 -0.93 0.61
CA ARG A 45 23.67 -0.36 1.81
C ARG A 45 22.23 -0.85 1.90
N ASN A 46 21.83 -1.29 3.08
CA ASN A 46 20.42 -1.53 3.42
C ASN A 46 19.73 -0.16 3.44
N MET A 47 19.42 0.39 2.27
CA MET A 47 19.04 1.78 2.12
C MET A 47 17.54 1.94 2.37
N GLY A 48 17.17 2.00 3.65
CA GLY A 48 16.04 2.84 4.03
C GLY A 48 16.33 4.30 3.63
N LEU A 49 15.29 5.09 3.47
CA LEU A 49 15.42 6.53 3.22
C LEU A 49 16.34 7.17 4.27
N SER A 50 17.25 8.06 3.83
CA SER A 50 18.05 8.87 4.76
C SER A 50 17.13 9.72 5.67
N ILE A 51 17.66 10.19 6.79
CA ILE A 51 16.89 11.04 7.73
C ILE A 51 16.34 12.27 7.00
N GLU A 52 17.15 12.89 6.15
CA GLU A 52 16.74 14.06 5.35
C GLU A 52 15.61 13.71 4.37
N GLN A 53 15.73 12.59 3.67
CA GLN A 53 14.69 12.11 2.76
C GLN A 53 13.38 11.77 3.51
N GLN A 54 13.47 11.19 4.70
CA GLN A 54 12.31 10.93 5.55
C GLN A 54 11.64 12.22 5.99
N PHE A 55 12.43 13.25 6.32
CA PHE A 55 11.93 14.57 6.70
C PHE A 55 11.21 15.24 5.53
N VAL A 56 11.87 15.33 4.37
CA VAL A 56 11.27 15.91 3.14
C VAL A 56 9.99 15.18 2.77
N LYS A 57 10.04 13.84 2.78
CA LYS A 57 8.85 13.01 2.52
C LYS A 57 7.71 13.32 3.51
N ARG A 58 8.02 13.49 4.79
CA ARG A 58 7.01 13.83 5.81
C ARG A 58 6.39 15.20 5.58
N VAL A 59 7.18 16.19 5.19
CA VAL A 59 6.68 17.53 4.83
C VAL A 59 5.73 17.44 3.64
N ILE A 60 6.10 16.70 2.60
CA ILE A 60 5.23 16.47 1.42
C ILE A 60 3.94 15.75 1.84
N ASP A 61 4.02 14.73 2.68
CA ASP A 61 2.85 13.99 3.17
C ASP A 61 1.88 14.92 3.96
N ILE A 62 2.42 15.82 4.79
CA ILE A 62 1.60 16.77 5.56
C ILE A 62 0.93 17.78 4.62
N ILE A 63 1.70 18.43 3.76
CA ILE A 63 1.17 19.45 2.83
C ILE A 63 0.14 18.80 1.89
N GLY A 64 0.47 17.67 1.28
CA GLY A 64 -0.42 16.96 0.39
C GLY A 64 -1.71 16.49 1.08
N SER A 65 -1.62 15.99 2.33
CA SER A 65 -2.80 15.60 3.09
C SER A 65 -3.66 16.78 3.51
N MET A 66 -3.09 17.93 3.85
CA MET A 66 -3.86 19.13 4.16
C MET A 66 -4.64 19.64 2.93
N ILE A 67 -3.97 19.72 1.78
CA ILE A 67 -4.62 20.06 0.51
C ILE A 67 -5.70 19.02 0.17
N GLY A 68 -5.38 17.74 0.32
CA GLY A 68 -6.33 16.65 0.09
C GLY A 68 -7.57 16.75 0.97
N ILE A 69 -7.42 17.06 2.26
CA ILE A 69 -8.56 17.27 3.17
C ILE A 69 -9.45 18.42 2.67
N ILE A 70 -8.87 19.58 2.33
CA ILE A 70 -9.64 20.74 1.86
C ILE A 70 -10.46 20.39 0.61
N ILE A 71 -9.84 19.70 -0.36
CA ILE A 71 -10.51 19.30 -1.60
C ILE A 71 -11.60 18.26 -1.32
N THR A 72 -11.39 17.36 -0.36
CA THR A 72 -12.31 16.26 -0.11
C THR A 72 -13.47 16.59 0.84
N ILE A 73 -13.45 17.74 1.53
CA ILE A 73 -14.55 18.15 2.43
C ILE A 73 -15.95 18.03 1.78
N PRO A 74 -16.23 18.57 0.57
CA PRO A 74 -17.55 18.45 -0.03
C PRO A 74 -17.94 16.99 -0.29
N PHE A 75 -16.98 16.15 -0.68
CA PHE A 75 -17.22 14.71 -0.88
C PHE A 75 -17.54 14.01 0.45
N PHE A 76 -16.88 14.38 1.54
CA PHE A 76 -17.17 13.83 2.88
C PHE A 76 -18.59 14.09 3.30
N ILE A 77 -19.11 15.29 3.04
CA ILE A 77 -20.49 15.67 3.39
C ILE A 77 -21.49 14.85 2.55
N VAL A 78 -21.31 14.84 1.23
CA VAL A 78 -22.21 14.13 0.32
C VAL A 78 -22.22 12.63 0.58
N ILE A 79 -21.03 12.02 0.68
CA ILE A 79 -20.90 10.58 0.93
C ILE A 79 -21.44 10.22 2.32
N GLY A 80 -21.07 11.01 3.34
CA GLY A 80 -21.52 10.80 4.70
C GLY A 80 -23.04 10.84 4.82
N LEU A 81 -23.70 11.83 4.18
CA LEU A 81 -25.14 11.95 4.13
C LEU A 81 -25.77 10.77 3.39
N SER A 82 -25.21 10.38 2.23
CA SER A 82 -25.70 9.25 1.44
C SER A 82 -25.65 7.93 2.22
N ILE A 83 -24.57 7.65 2.94
CA ILE A 83 -24.47 6.46 3.79
C ILE A 83 -25.48 6.53 4.94
N LYS A 84 -25.61 7.70 5.58
CA LYS A 84 -26.52 7.89 6.70
C LYS A 84 -27.98 7.71 6.32
N LEU A 85 -28.37 8.17 5.14
CA LEU A 85 -29.74 8.02 4.61
C LEU A 85 -30.04 6.59 4.16
N THR A 86 -29.02 5.83 3.73
CA THR A 86 -29.22 4.46 3.23
C THR A 86 -29.40 3.44 4.37
N ASP A 87 -28.64 3.55 5.46
CA ASP A 87 -28.58 2.49 6.48
C ASP A 87 -28.56 3.03 7.93
N HIS A 88 -28.75 4.34 8.13
CA HIS A 88 -28.83 5.03 9.44
C HIS A 88 -27.68 4.74 10.43
N GLY A 89 -26.69 3.92 10.06
CA GLY A 89 -25.55 3.54 10.89
C GLY A 89 -24.36 4.51 10.84
N PRO A 90 -23.18 4.11 11.36
CA PRO A 90 -21.98 4.95 11.34
C PRO A 90 -21.49 5.18 9.90
N VAL A 91 -21.01 6.40 9.64
CA VAL A 91 -20.48 6.80 8.32
C VAL A 91 -19.10 6.19 8.08
N PHE A 92 -18.28 6.14 9.12
CA PHE A 92 -16.92 5.65 9.04
C PHE A 92 -16.81 4.21 9.51
N TYR A 93 -15.91 3.48 8.87
CA TYR A 93 -15.46 2.16 9.24
C TYR A 93 -13.97 2.23 9.59
N THR A 94 -13.57 1.50 10.60
CA THR A 94 -12.17 1.39 11.01
C THR A 94 -11.76 -0.07 11.10
N GLN A 95 -10.52 -0.36 10.68
CA GLN A 95 -9.93 -1.70 10.75
C GLN A 95 -8.47 -1.58 11.16
N THR A 96 -7.98 -2.55 11.94
CA THR A 96 -6.57 -2.62 12.28
C THR A 96 -5.77 -3.08 11.07
N ARG A 97 -4.67 -2.37 10.80
CA ARG A 97 -3.70 -2.64 9.74
C ARG A 97 -2.30 -2.46 10.29
N LEU A 98 -1.31 -2.99 9.57
CA LEU A 98 0.10 -2.83 9.92
C LEU A 98 0.75 -1.73 9.06
N THR A 99 1.63 -0.95 9.68
CA THR A 99 2.47 0.05 9.02
C THR A 99 3.94 -0.26 9.27
N LYS A 100 4.81 0.73 9.17
CA LYS A 100 6.26 0.57 9.37
C LYS A 100 6.58 -0.19 10.66
N ASP A 101 7.55 -1.10 10.57
CA ASP A 101 8.05 -1.94 11.66
C ASP A 101 6.96 -2.84 12.30
N GLY A 102 5.92 -3.20 11.53
CA GLY A 102 4.82 -4.03 12.02
C GLY A 102 3.89 -3.33 13.02
N ARG A 103 3.98 -2.00 13.17
CA ARG A 103 3.16 -1.25 14.12
C ARG A 103 1.69 -1.26 13.71
N PRO A 104 0.76 -1.67 14.58
CA PRO A 104 -0.67 -1.64 14.28
C PRO A 104 -1.21 -0.21 14.32
N PHE A 105 -2.13 0.11 13.41
CA PHE A 105 -2.88 1.36 13.39
C PHE A 105 -4.31 1.11 12.89
N LYS A 106 -5.22 2.05 13.14
CA LYS A 106 -6.60 2.00 12.64
C LYS A 106 -6.70 2.79 11.34
N ILE A 107 -6.93 2.08 10.24
CA ILE A 107 -7.21 2.71 8.93
C ILE A 107 -8.64 3.25 8.93
N TYR A 108 -8.85 4.45 8.39
CA TYR A 108 -10.17 5.05 8.23
C TYR A 108 -10.68 4.86 6.81
N LYS A 109 -11.95 4.42 6.69
CA LYS A 109 -12.65 4.30 5.41
C LYS A 109 -14.10 4.75 5.56
N PHE A 110 -14.76 5.12 4.47
CA PHE A 110 -16.20 5.17 4.47
C PHE A 110 -16.80 3.77 4.56
N ARG A 111 -17.88 3.62 5.29
CA ARG A 111 -18.59 2.36 5.40
C ARG A 111 -19.33 2.05 4.09
N THR A 112 -18.97 0.94 3.48
CA THR A 112 -19.53 0.46 2.20
C THR A 112 -20.40 -0.78 2.37
N MET A 113 -20.46 -1.35 3.57
CA MET A 113 -21.22 -2.56 3.89
C MET A 113 -22.25 -2.30 4.99
N ILE A 114 -23.26 -3.16 5.06
CA ILE A 114 -24.27 -3.15 6.14
C ILE A 114 -23.62 -3.29 7.52
N GLN A 115 -24.35 -2.88 8.57
CA GLN A 115 -23.89 -3.11 9.94
C GLN A 115 -23.75 -4.61 10.19
N ASN A 116 -22.68 -4.98 10.91
CA ASN A 116 -22.40 -6.39 11.24
C ASN A 116 -22.23 -7.30 10.01
N ALA A 117 -21.68 -6.79 8.92
CA ALA A 117 -21.38 -7.60 7.73
C ALA A 117 -20.49 -8.83 8.01
N GLU A 118 -19.69 -8.79 9.08
CA GLU A 118 -18.85 -9.88 9.58
C GLU A 118 -19.33 -10.32 10.96
N LYS A 119 -20.61 -10.76 11.08
CA LYS A 119 -21.21 -11.20 12.36
C LYS A 119 -20.45 -12.33 13.04
N ASP A 120 -19.81 -13.18 12.26
CA ASP A 120 -19.09 -14.36 12.75
C ASP A 120 -17.65 -14.04 13.17
N GLY A 121 -17.22 -12.77 13.08
CA GLY A 121 -15.85 -12.36 13.37
C GLY A 121 -14.79 -12.89 12.38
N VAL A 122 -15.23 -13.62 11.35
CA VAL A 122 -14.33 -14.19 10.34
C VAL A 122 -14.16 -13.18 9.19
N PRO A 123 -12.93 -12.71 8.94
CA PRO A 123 -12.64 -11.82 7.83
C PRO A 123 -12.92 -12.52 6.50
N ARG A 124 -13.85 -12.02 5.72
CA ARG A 124 -14.15 -12.54 4.38
C ARG A 124 -13.89 -11.47 3.33
N LEU A 125 -13.20 -11.86 2.27
CA LEU A 125 -13.08 -11.00 1.10
C LEU A 125 -14.46 -10.83 0.47
N ALA A 126 -14.80 -9.59 0.08
CA ALA A 126 -16.04 -9.31 -0.62
C ALA A 126 -15.97 -9.88 -2.04
N ALA A 127 -16.90 -10.73 -2.41
CA ALA A 127 -17.06 -11.24 -3.76
C ALA A 127 -17.77 -10.20 -4.65
N GLU A 128 -17.73 -10.43 -5.96
CA GLU A 128 -18.52 -9.64 -6.91
C GLU A 128 -20.01 -9.90 -6.65
N GLY A 129 -20.80 -8.84 -6.51
CA GLY A 129 -22.23 -8.96 -6.19
C GLY A 129 -22.57 -9.26 -4.72
N ASP A 130 -21.61 -9.16 -3.80
CA ASP A 130 -21.83 -9.43 -2.37
C ASP A 130 -23.02 -8.64 -1.82
N PRO A 131 -24.07 -9.32 -1.31
CA PRO A 131 -25.29 -8.68 -0.82
C PRO A 131 -25.07 -7.79 0.41
N ARG A 132 -23.94 -7.93 1.11
CA ARG A 132 -23.57 -7.10 2.26
C ARG A 132 -23.16 -5.69 1.87
N ILE A 133 -22.89 -5.43 0.57
CA ILE A 133 -22.44 -4.13 0.08
C ILE A 133 -23.67 -3.24 -0.14
N LEU A 134 -23.66 -2.06 0.49
CA LEU A 134 -24.68 -1.03 0.30
C LEU A 134 -24.72 -0.57 -1.18
N PRO A 135 -25.88 -0.18 -1.73
CA PRO A 135 -25.98 0.36 -3.09
C PRO A 135 -24.96 1.51 -3.33
N VAL A 136 -24.91 2.49 -2.41
CA VAL A 136 -23.91 3.56 -2.44
C VAL A 136 -22.48 3.02 -2.27
N GLY A 137 -22.31 1.96 -1.51
CA GLY A 137 -21.03 1.31 -1.28
C GLY A 137 -20.41 0.70 -2.55
N ARG A 138 -21.23 0.21 -3.48
CA ARG A 138 -20.75 -0.30 -4.79
C ARG A 138 -20.08 0.81 -5.59
N LEU A 139 -20.71 1.98 -5.68
CA LEU A 139 -20.14 3.14 -6.35
C LEU A 139 -18.85 3.61 -5.67
N LEU A 140 -18.85 3.71 -4.34
CA LEU A 140 -17.68 4.14 -3.57
C LEU A 140 -16.48 3.21 -3.79
N ARG A 141 -16.70 1.90 -3.83
CA ARG A 141 -15.64 0.91 -4.09
C ARG A 141 -15.13 0.97 -5.53
N ALA A 142 -16.05 1.08 -6.51
CA ALA A 142 -15.69 1.18 -7.91
C ALA A 142 -14.84 2.41 -8.22
N THR A 143 -15.09 3.52 -7.51
CA THR A 143 -14.37 4.80 -7.66
C THR A 143 -13.24 4.97 -6.65
N ARG A 144 -13.06 4.04 -5.71
CA ARG A 144 -12.15 4.12 -4.56
C ARG A 144 -12.36 5.33 -3.64
N LEU A 145 -13.51 5.98 -3.73
CA LEU A 145 -13.87 7.10 -2.86
C LEU A 145 -14.07 6.68 -1.40
N ASP A 146 -14.29 5.40 -1.14
CA ASP A 146 -14.32 4.84 0.21
C ASP A 146 -12.99 4.98 0.96
N GLU A 147 -11.88 5.14 0.25
CA GLU A 147 -10.55 5.28 0.84
C GLU A 147 -10.15 6.74 1.15
N LEU A 148 -10.96 7.73 0.75
CA LEU A 148 -10.67 9.16 1.02
C LEU A 148 -10.36 9.48 2.49
N PRO A 149 -11.03 8.87 3.51
CA PRO A 149 -10.71 9.16 4.91
C PRO A 149 -9.29 8.78 5.33
N GLN A 150 -8.56 7.97 4.55
CA GLN A 150 -7.16 7.63 4.84
C GLN A 150 -6.23 8.85 4.78
N VAL A 151 -6.66 9.94 4.16
CA VAL A 151 -5.91 11.20 4.19
C VAL A 151 -5.68 11.69 5.64
N LEU A 152 -6.60 11.36 6.56
CA LEU A 152 -6.44 11.64 8.00
C LEU A 152 -5.34 10.75 8.62
N ASN A 153 -5.19 9.51 8.18
CA ASN A 153 -4.10 8.63 8.61
C ASN A 153 -2.74 9.17 8.14
N ILE A 154 -2.67 9.77 6.93
CA ILE A 154 -1.45 10.39 6.43
C ILE A 154 -1.09 11.61 7.28
N LEU A 155 -2.06 12.49 7.55
CA LEU A 155 -1.84 13.67 8.39
C LEU A 155 -1.36 13.29 9.78
N LYS A 156 -1.99 12.29 10.40
CA LYS A 156 -1.62 11.73 11.70
C LYS A 156 -0.22 11.10 11.70
N GLY A 157 0.25 10.58 10.56
CA GLY A 157 1.57 9.98 10.39
C GLY A 157 1.60 8.46 10.48
N ASP A 158 0.43 7.82 10.53
CA ASP A 158 0.31 6.36 10.47
C ASP A 158 0.61 5.84 9.06
N MET A 159 0.27 6.65 8.04
CA MET A 159 0.48 6.36 6.62
C MET A 159 1.27 7.46 5.92
N SER A 160 1.63 7.20 4.69
CA SER A 160 2.22 8.12 3.72
C SER A 160 1.35 8.19 2.46
N ILE A 161 1.52 9.20 1.61
CA ILE A 161 0.86 9.24 0.30
C ILE A 161 1.32 8.05 -0.53
N VAL A 162 2.63 7.83 -0.61
CA VAL A 162 3.21 6.73 -1.40
C VAL A 162 3.86 5.70 -0.49
N GLY A 163 3.49 4.44 -0.64
CA GLY A 163 4.03 3.32 0.13
C GLY A 163 3.30 2.01 -0.18
N PRO A 164 3.72 0.89 0.39
CA PRO A 164 3.04 -0.38 0.22
C PRO A 164 1.63 -0.34 0.85
N ARG A 165 0.70 -1.07 0.24
CA ARG A 165 -0.68 -1.18 0.78
C ARG A 165 -0.64 -1.80 2.18
N PRO A 166 -1.32 -1.19 3.17
CA PRO A 166 -1.39 -1.76 4.51
C PRO A 166 -2.26 -3.02 4.54
N GLU A 167 -1.72 -4.09 5.11
CA GLU A 167 -2.42 -5.37 5.22
C GLU A 167 -2.89 -5.63 6.66
N ARG A 168 -3.84 -6.58 6.81
CA ARG A 168 -4.32 -7.05 8.11
C ARG A 168 -3.22 -7.86 8.80
N PRO A 169 -3.12 -7.83 10.14
CA PRO A 169 -2.14 -8.65 10.85
C PRO A 169 -2.20 -10.14 10.49
N GLU A 170 -3.43 -10.67 10.39
CA GLU A 170 -3.67 -12.09 10.09
C GLU A 170 -3.17 -12.47 8.69
N LEU A 171 -3.39 -11.59 7.70
CA LEU A 171 -2.91 -11.80 6.33
C LEU A 171 -1.40 -11.67 6.22
N VAL A 172 -0.78 -10.78 7.01
CA VAL A 172 0.67 -10.64 7.03
C VAL A 172 1.31 -11.92 7.59
N GLU A 173 0.73 -12.53 8.62
CA GLU A 173 1.19 -13.80 9.17
C GLU A 173 1.06 -14.93 8.15
N GLU A 174 -0.12 -15.04 7.49
CA GLU A 174 -0.37 -16.03 6.44
C GLU A 174 0.63 -15.89 5.28
N PHE A 175 0.78 -14.69 4.72
CA PHE A 175 1.70 -14.44 3.61
C PHE A 175 3.17 -14.62 4.00
N THR A 176 3.54 -14.34 5.26
CA THR A 176 4.92 -14.57 5.73
C THR A 176 5.28 -16.06 5.76
N ASN A 177 4.31 -16.94 6.03
CA ASN A 177 4.53 -18.38 5.99
C ASN A 177 4.80 -18.90 4.56
N GLU A 178 4.19 -18.24 3.54
CA GLU A 178 4.39 -18.59 2.13
C GLU A 178 5.62 -17.87 1.54
N ILE A 179 5.83 -16.61 1.91
CA ILE A 179 6.88 -15.72 1.39
C ILE A 179 7.61 -15.10 2.58
N PRO A 180 8.75 -15.68 3.02
CA PRO A 180 9.49 -15.20 4.19
C PRO A 180 9.91 -13.73 4.12
N GLU A 181 10.10 -13.17 2.91
CA GLU A 181 10.47 -11.77 2.67
C GLU A 181 9.27 -10.82 2.70
N PHE A 182 8.04 -11.31 2.81
CA PHE A 182 6.83 -10.48 2.81
C PHE A 182 6.86 -9.34 3.86
N PRO A 183 7.42 -9.52 5.08
CA PRO A 183 7.57 -8.47 6.07
C PRO A 183 8.46 -7.30 5.65
N ASP A 184 9.35 -7.49 4.65
CA ASP A 184 10.25 -6.43 4.16
C ASP A 184 9.51 -5.21 3.63
N ARG A 185 8.26 -5.39 3.18
CA ARG A 185 7.37 -4.29 2.81
C ARG A 185 7.10 -3.32 3.95
N MET A 186 7.23 -3.76 5.20
CA MET A 186 7.01 -2.96 6.40
C MET A 186 8.25 -2.18 6.85
N LYS A 187 9.37 -2.23 6.12
CA LYS A 187 10.54 -1.36 6.36
C LYS A 187 10.24 0.12 6.12
N VAL A 188 9.15 0.41 5.39
CA VAL A 188 8.66 1.77 5.12
C VAL A 188 7.21 1.92 5.59
N LYS A 189 6.73 3.19 5.70
CA LYS A 189 5.33 3.45 6.05
C LYS A 189 4.39 2.94 4.98
N ALA A 190 3.25 2.40 5.41
CA ALA A 190 2.14 2.06 4.52
C ALA A 190 1.67 3.28 3.74
N GLY A 191 1.28 3.09 2.48
CA GLY A 191 0.85 4.14 1.57
C GLY A 191 -0.63 4.10 1.21
N LEU A 192 -1.18 5.28 0.87
CA LEU A 192 -2.49 5.40 0.23
C LEU A 192 -2.41 4.88 -1.22
N THR A 193 -1.31 5.17 -1.90
CA THR A 193 -1.00 4.68 -3.23
C THR A 193 0.39 4.04 -3.25
N GLY A 194 0.63 3.15 -4.19
CA GLY A 194 1.91 2.47 -4.37
C GLY A 194 1.99 1.79 -5.72
N TYR A 195 3.18 1.33 -6.09
CA TYR A 195 3.44 0.73 -7.40
C TYR A 195 2.46 -0.40 -7.73
N ALA A 196 2.27 -1.35 -6.81
CA ALA A 196 1.35 -2.47 -7.02
C ALA A 196 -0.13 -2.05 -7.11
N GLN A 197 -0.51 -0.91 -6.53
CA GLN A 197 -1.88 -0.40 -6.60
C GLN A 197 -2.16 0.35 -7.91
N VAL A 198 -1.11 0.84 -8.59
CA VAL A 198 -1.20 1.60 -9.84
C VAL A 198 -1.02 0.69 -11.05
N TYR A 199 -0.11 -0.27 -10.97
CA TYR A 199 0.30 -1.13 -12.09
C TYR A 199 -0.02 -2.62 -11.89
N GLY A 200 -0.37 -3.06 -10.67
CA GLY A 200 -0.79 -4.42 -10.39
C GLY A 200 -2.27 -4.60 -10.78
N ASN A 201 -2.51 -5.48 -11.74
CA ASN A 201 -3.84 -6.02 -12.05
C ASN A 201 -4.14 -7.19 -11.14
#